data_0d480c33e203e69aab27534edd47edc5
#
_entry.id   0d480c33e203e69aab27534edd47edc5
#
_cell.length_a   1.000
_cell.length_b   1.000
_cell.length_c   1.000
_cell.angle_alpha   90.00
_cell.angle_beta   90.00
_cell.angle_gamma   90.00
#
_symmetry.space_group_name_H-M   'P 1'
#
loop_
_entity.id
_entity.type
_entity.pdbx_description
1 polymer ?
#
loop_
_entity_poly.entity_id
_entity_poly.type
_entity_poly.pdbx_seq_one_letter_code
_entity_poly.pdbx_strand_id
1 'polypeptide(L)'
;MQSDTPAGLAGADALAQEFVKFSVDAGVLRFGEFTTKAGRQSPYFFNAGLFDDGAKLSRLAQFYARRLLASGVEFDLLFGPAYKGITLAAAVAIELARLGRNVPFAYNRKEAKDHGEGGTLVGAPMRGRVLIVDDVISAGTSVREAIAMITAAGATPSAVAIALDRQEKATDGGRDAPWSAVQFVERELGLKVAAVATLNDLLHYLQSGRDLALAAHVGRVAEYRQRYGV
;
A
#
# COMPACT_ATOMS: atom_id res chain seq x y z
N MET A 1 -2.17 35.27 17.10
CA MET A 1 -1.32 34.34 16.32
C MET A 1 -2.12 33.12 16.02
N GLN A 2 -2.79 33.07 14.86
CA GLN A 2 -3.49 31.88 14.38
C GLN A 2 -2.44 30.97 13.74
N SER A 3 -2.36 29.73 14.21
CA SER A 3 -1.49 28.70 13.64
C SER A 3 -2.12 28.21 12.34
N ASP A 4 -1.56 28.63 11.21
CA ASP A 4 -1.83 28.04 9.89
C ASP A 4 -1.32 26.60 9.87
N THR A 5 -2.16 25.65 10.25
CA THR A 5 -1.94 24.22 9.95
C THR A 5 -2.28 24.03 8.47
N PRO A 6 -1.36 23.57 7.62
CA PRO A 6 -1.65 23.38 6.21
C PRO A 6 -2.80 22.40 6.04
N ALA A 7 -3.85 22.84 5.36
CA ALA A 7 -5.09 22.08 5.15
C ALA A 7 -4.90 20.66 4.54
N GLY A 8 -3.76 20.42 3.90
CA GLY A 8 -3.40 19.12 3.33
C GLY A 8 -3.06 18.02 4.36
N LEU A 9 -2.44 18.38 5.49
CA LEU A 9 -2.04 17.41 6.53
C LEU A 9 -3.23 16.93 7.36
N ALA A 10 -4.16 17.83 7.71
CA ALA A 10 -5.36 17.45 8.45
C ALA A 10 -6.27 16.49 7.65
N GLY A 11 -6.38 16.68 6.34
CA GLY A 11 -7.15 15.77 5.47
C GLY A 11 -6.50 14.40 5.27
N ALA A 12 -5.17 14.33 5.27
CA ALA A 12 -4.43 13.06 5.15
C ALA A 12 -4.60 12.19 6.41
N ASP A 13 -4.54 12.78 7.58
CA ASP A 13 -4.75 12.07 8.85
C ASP A 13 -6.18 11.52 8.96
N ALA A 14 -7.18 12.29 8.58
CA ALA A 14 -8.58 11.84 8.58
C ALA A 14 -8.78 10.63 7.65
N LEU A 15 -8.17 10.64 6.46
CA LEU A 15 -8.25 9.52 5.51
C LEU A 15 -7.62 8.25 6.10
N ALA A 16 -6.45 8.36 6.70
CA ALA A 16 -5.77 7.24 7.32
C ALA A 16 -6.58 6.67 8.50
N GLN A 17 -7.18 7.52 9.34
CA GLN A 17 -8.02 7.09 10.45
C GLN A 17 -9.29 6.37 9.98
N GLU A 18 -9.96 6.88 8.91
CA GLU A 18 -11.09 6.20 8.28
C GLU A 18 -10.69 4.83 7.72
N PHE A 19 -9.51 4.74 7.08
CA PHE A 19 -9.01 3.50 6.53
C PHE A 19 -8.68 2.46 7.60
N VAL A 20 -8.03 2.87 8.70
CA VAL A 20 -7.74 1.98 9.83
C VAL A 20 -9.04 1.43 10.41
N LYS A 21 -10.04 2.30 10.67
CA LYS A 21 -11.35 1.86 11.13
C LYS A 21 -12.00 0.86 10.18
N PHE A 22 -12.03 1.17 8.90
CA PHE A 22 -12.58 0.28 7.87
C PHE A 22 -11.87 -1.08 7.85
N SER A 23 -10.54 -1.10 7.98
CA SER A 23 -9.75 -2.33 8.00
C SER A 23 -10.04 -3.19 9.22
N VAL A 24 -10.31 -2.58 10.37
CA VAL A 24 -10.76 -3.27 11.60
C VAL A 24 -12.15 -3.84 11.41
N ASP A 25 -13.12 -3.01 10.98
CA ASP A 25 -14.51 -3.41 10.77
C ASP A 25 -14.64 -4.56 9.76
N ALA A 26 -13.81 -4.55 8.72
CA ALA A 26 -13.73 -5.59 7.69
C ALA A 26 -12.97 -6.86 8.14
N GLY A 27 -12.40 -6.90 9.34
CA GLY A 27 -11.58 -8.00 9.83
C GLY A 27 -10.25 -8.20 9.11
N VAL A 28 -9.84 -7.22 8.30
CA VAL A 28 -8.56 -7.18 7.57
C VAL A 28 -7.41 -6.86 8.50
N LEU A 29 -7.62 -5.92 9.41
CA LEU A 29 -6.70 -5.58 10.49
C LEU A 29 -7.19 -6.20 11.79
N ARG A 30 -6.41 -7.10 12.35
CA ARG A 30 -6.73 -7.83 13.58
C ARG A 30 -5.61 -7.68 14.60
N PHE A 31 -5.98 -7.73 15.88
CA PHE A 31 -5.06 -7.66 17.01
C PHE A 31 -5.02 -9.01 17.73
N GLY A 32 -3.83 -9.40 18.21
CA GLY A 32 -3.61 -10.70 18.82
C GLY A 32 -2.12 -11.05 18.84
N GLU A 33 -1.82 -12.35 18.69
CA GLU A 33 -0.46 -12.86 18.59
C GLU A 33 -0.28 -13.51 17.22
N PHE A 34 0.59 -12.93 16.40
CA PHE A 34 0.83 -13.38 15.04
C PHE A 34 2.32 -13.51 14.78
N THR A 35 2.74 -14.61 14.18
CA THR A 35 4.12 -14.76 13.71
C THR A 35 4.26 -14.23 12.29
N THR A 36 5.12 -13.23 12.09
CA THR A 36 5.42 -12.67 10.77
C THR A 36 6.30 -13.63 9.95
N LYS A 37 6.42 -13.40 8.63
CA LYS A 37 7.37 -14.15 7.78
C LYS A 37 8.82 -14.02 8.24
N ALA A 38 9.16 -12.93 8.92
CA ALA A 38 10.47 -12.69 9.52
C ALA A 38 10.65 -13.38 10.89
N GLY A 39 9.68 -14.20 11.35
CA GLY A 39 9.71 -14.87 12.65
C GLY A 39 9.41 -13.97 13.85
N ARG A 40 9.07 -12.71 13.66
CA ARG A 40 8.73 -11.77 14.74
C ARG A 40 7.33 -12.03 15.27
N GLN A 41 7.15 -11.93 16.58
CA GLN A 41 5.81 -11.95 17.21
C GLN A 41 5.17 -10.57 17.09
N SER A 42 4.18 -10.45 16.21
CA SER A 42 3.48 -9.19 15.95
C SER A 42 2.16 -9.15 16.73
N PRO A 43 1.83 -8.02 17.39
CA PRO A 43 0.57 -7.83 18.10
C PRO A 43 -0.60 -7.51 17.18
N TYR A 44 -0.37 -7.37 15.89
CA TYR A 44 -1.39 -7.12 14.87
C TYR A 44 -1.07 -7.86 13.57
N PHE A 45 -2.11 -8.08 12.77
CA PHE A 45 -1.99 -8.70 11.45
C PHE A 45 -2.90 -7.96 10.46
N PHE A 46 -2.31 -7.54 9.35
CA PHE A 46 -3.03 -6.94 8.22
C PHE A 46 -3.06 -7.94 7.06
N ASN A 47 -4.27 -8.39 6.70
CA ASN A 47 -4.49 -9.32 5.59
C ASN A 47 -5.39 -8.72 4.52
N ALA A 48 -4.80 -8.05 3.55
CA ALA A 48 -5.53 -7.44 2.44
C ALA A 48 -6.34 -8.45 1.59
N GLY A 49 -6.03 -9.75 1.68
CA GLY A 49 -6.81 -10.79 1.02
C GLY A 49 -8.25 -10.92 1.54
N LEU A 50 -8.57 -10.31 2.67
CA LEU A 50 -9.93 -10.27 3.23
C LEU A 50 -10.78 -9.09 2.72
N PHE A 51 -10.23 -8.25 1.85
CA PHE A 51 -11.04 -7.38 1.00
C PHE A 51 -11.58 -8.20 -0.18
N ASP A 52 -12.42 -9.19 0.12
CA ASP A 52 -12.77 -10.32 -0.72
C ASP A 52 -14.17 -10.23 -1.35
N ASP A 53 -14.84 -9.10 -1.18
CA ASP A 53 -16.12 -8.80 -1.83
C ASP A 53 -16.09 -7.43 -2.54
N GLY A 54 -17.10 -7.20 -3.39
CA GLY A 54 -17.18 -5.97 -4.20
C GLY A 54 -17.30 -4.71 -3.36
N ALA A 55 -17.99 -4.73 -2.22
CA ALA A 55 -18.17 -3.56 -1.36
C ALA A 55 -16.85 -3.20 -0.68
N LYS A 56 -16.15 -4.18 -0.11
CA LYS A 56 -14.84 -3.97 0.51
C LYS A 56 -13.78 -3.51 -0.50
N LEU A 57 -13.73 -4.16 -1.68
CA LEU A 57 -12.77 -3.77 -2.72
C LEU A 57 -13.07 -2.38 -3.27
N SER A 58 -14.34 -2.03 -3.48
CA SER A 58 -14.74 -0.68 -3.89
C SER A 58 -14.33 0.35 -2.85
N ARG A 59 -14.58 0.09 -1.56
CA ARG A 59 -14.20 1.00 -0.48
C ARG A 59 -12.68 1.16 -0.37
N LEU A 60 -11.93 0.07 -0.52
CA LEU A 60 -10.46 0.09 -0.59
C LEU A 60 -9.97 0.98 -1.74
N ALA A 61 -10.53 0.82 -2.93
CA ALA A 61 -10.19 1.63 -4.10
C ALA A 61 -10.43 3.13 -3.88
N GLN A 62 -11.50 3.50 -3.17
CA GLN A 62 -11.78 4.89 -2.79
C GLN A 62 -10.66 5.48 -1.92
N PHE A 63 -10.13 4.71 -0.96
CA PHE A 63 -9.01 5.16 -0.13
C PHE A 63 -7.74 5.37 -0.97
N TYR A 64 -7.42 4.43 -1.87
CA TYR A 64 -6.29 4.58 -2.78
C TYR A 64 -6.44 5.81 -3.67
N ALA A 65 -7.58 5.97 -4.33
CA ALA A 65 -7.82 7.09 -5.23
C ALA A 65 -7.71 8.45 -4.52
N ARG A 66 -8.34 8.57 -3.33
CA ARG A 66 -8.24 9.80 -2.50
C ARG A 66 -6.79 10.06 -2.06
N ARG A 67 -6.05 9.04 -1.64
CA ARG A 67 -4.63 9.17 -1.27
C ARG A 67 -3.79 9.62 -2.45
N LEU A 68 -3.97 9.02 -3.62
CA LEU A 68 -3.23 9.36 -4.83
C LEU A 68 -3.48 10.79 -5.28
N LEU A 69 -4.73 11.22 -5.29
CA LEU A 69 -5.09 12.60 -5.65
C LEU A 69 -4.51 13.64 -4.66
N ALA A 70 -4.40 13.28 -3.38
CA ALA A 70 -3.83 14.16 -2.35
C ALA A 70 -2.30 14.13 -2.29
N SER A 71 -1.64 13.07 -2.78
CA SER A 71 -0.19 12.86 -2.64
C SER A 71 0.67 13.72 -3.57
N GLY A 72 0.07 14.30 -4.61
CA GLY A 72 0.81 15.00 -5.66
C GLY A 72 1.70 14.08 -6.54
N VAL A 73 1.54 12.75 -6.42
CA VAL A 73 2.26 11.80 -7.27
C VAL A 73 1.71 11.88 -8.71
N GLU A 74 2.62 12.02 -9.65
CA GLU A 74 2.29 12.08 -11.06
C GLU A 74 2.42 10.70 -11.71
N PHE A 75 1.39 10.27 -12.44
CA PHE A 75 1.36 9.01 -13.16
C PHE A 75 0.40 9.09 -14.35
N ASP A 76 0.68 8.29 -15.38
CA ASP A 76 -0.06 8.22 -16.61
C ASP A 76 -0.73 6.83 -16.78
N LEU A 77 -0.28 5.82 -16.03
CA LEU A 77 -0.76 4.45 -16.07
C LEU A 77 -0.63 3.79 -14.68
N LEU A 78 -1.58 2.92 -14.33
CA LEU A 78 -1.51 2.06 -13.15
C LEU A 78 -0.99 0.68 -13.54
N PHE A 79 -0.07 0.13 -12.74
CA PHE A 79 0.42 -1.23 -12.91
C PHE A 79 0.17 -2.06 -11.67
N GLY A 80 -0.57 -3.16 -11.82
CA GLY A 80 -0.87 -4.09 -10.73
C GLY A 80 -0.05 -5.37 -10.84
N PRO A 81 1.02 -5.56 -10.05
CA PRO A 81 1.77 -6.81 -10.07
C PRO A 81 0.93 -8.00 -9.60
N ALA A 82 1.08 -9.14 -10.27
CA ALA A 82 0.35 -10.35 -9.95
C ALA A 82 0.73 -10.88 -8.55
N TYR A 83 -0.29 -11.26 -7.71
CA TYR A 83 -1.69 -11.40 -8.11
C TYR A 83 -2.60 -10.33 -7.53
N LYS A 84 -2.35 -9.84 -6.30
CA LYS A 84 -3.24 -8.89 -5.59
C LYS A 84 -3.31 -7.52 -6.29
N GLY A 85 -2.19 -7.07 -6.85
CA GLY A 85 -2.13 -5.83 -7.59
C GLY A 85 -3.08 -5.77 -8.79
N ILE A 86 -3.43 -6.92 -9.38
CA ILE A 86 -4.35 -6.98 -10.53
C ILE A 86 -5.72 -6.39 -10.18
N THR A 87 -6.34 -6.91 -9.13
CA THR A 87 -7.67 -6.45 -8.70
C THR A 87 -7.62 -5.03 -8.15
N LEU A 88 -6.53 -4.69 -7.44
CA LEU A 88 -6.32 -3.35 -6.89
C LEU A 88 -6.19 -2.31 -8.00
N ALA A 89 -5.31 -2.52 -8.98
CA ALA A 89 -5.12 -1.56 -10.08
C ALA A 89 -6.41 -1.34 -10.87
N ALA A 90 -7.16 -2.41 -11.17
CA ALA A 90 -8.44 -2.32 -11.85
C ALA A 90 -9.47 -1.52 -11.03
N ALA A 91 -9.63 -1.83 -9.74
CA ALA A 91 -10.57 -1.14 -8.87
C ALA A 91 -10.20 0.34 -8.67
N VAL A 92 -8.91 0.65 -8.49
CA VAL A 92 -8.41 2.03 -8.37
C VAL A 92 -8.60 2.80 -9.66
N ALA A 93 -8.39 2.19 -10.84
CA ALA A 93 -8.66 2.83 -12.14
C ALA A 93 -10.14 3.21 -12.29
N ILE A 94 -11.07 2.31 -11.91
CA ILE A 94 -12.52 2.57 -11.92
C ILE A 94 -12.85 3.76 -10.99
N GLU A 95 -12.31 3.78 -9.78
CA GLU A 95 -12.60 4.84 -8.83
C GLU A 95 -11.99 6.19 -9.26
N LEU A 96 -10.78 6.21 -9.81
CA LEU A 96 -10.19 7.42 -10.37
C LEU A 96 -11.03 7.97 -11.53
N ALA A 97 -11.52 7.09 -12.42
CA ALA A 97 -12.41 7.49 -13.52
C ALA A 97 -13.72 8.08 -12.98
N ARG A 98 -14.30 7.50 -11.92
CA ARG A 98 -15.49 8.05 -11.24
C ARG A 98 -15.24 9.44 -10.65
N LEU A 99 -14.01 9.72 -10.21
CA LEU A 99 -13.57 11.02 -9.71
C LEU A 99 -13.11 11.99 -10.83
N GLY A 100 -13.32 11.64 -12.10
CA GLY A 100 -13.02 12.48 -13.25
C GLY A 100 -11.59 12.32 -13.80
N ARG A 101 -10.79 11.40 -13.26
CA ARG A 101 -9.43 11.11 -13.75
C ARG A 101 -9.37 9.71 -14.37
N ASN A 102 -9.71 9.61 -15.65
CA ASN A 102 -9.58 8.34 -16.38
C ASN A 102 -8.11 8.00 -16.62
N VAL A 103 -7.65 6.89 -16.06
CA VAL A 103 -6.26 6.43 -16.15
C VAL A 103 -6.26 4.98 -16.64
N PRO A 104 -5.49 4.64 -17.69
CA PRO A 104 -5.33 3.27 -18.15
C PRO A 104 -4.64 2.41 -17.09
N PHE A 105 -4.87 1.08 -17.13
CA PHE A 105 -4.18 0.15 -16.25
C PHE A 105 -3.67 -1.08 -17.01
N ALA A 106 -2.63 -1.68 -16.46
CA ALA A 106 -2.02 -2.91 -16.92
C ALA A 106 -1.62 -3.79 -15.71
N TYR A 107 -1.38 -5.05 -15.97
CA TYR A 107 -0.89 -6.01 -14.99
C TYR A 107 -0.01 -7.07 -15.68
N ASN A 108 0.72 -7.86 -14.91
CA ASN A 108 1.48 -8.99 -15.44
C ASN A 108 0.80 -10.33 -15.15
N ARG A 109 1.10 -11.30 -16.00
CA ARG A 109 0.95 -12.74 -15.73
C ARG A 109 2.27 -13.27 -15.20
N LYS A 110 2.24 -14.32 -14.36
CA LYS A 110 3.47 -15.01 -13.95
C LYS A 110 4.03 -15.90 -15.05
N GLU A 111 3.17 -16.42 -15.92
CA GLU A 111 3.53 -17.26 -17.04
C GLU A 111 3.23 -16.56 -18.36
N ALA A 112 4.20 -16.56 -19.28
CA ALA A 112 4.01 -16.04 -20.62
C ALA A 112 3.01 -16.93 -21.39
N LYS A 113 2.14 -16.30 -22.20
CA LYS A 113 1.31 -17.04 -23.17
C LYS A 113 1.99 -17.09 -24.53
N ASP A 114 1.95 -18.26 -25.15
CA ASP A 114 2.51 -18.48 -26.48
C ASP A 114 1.54 -18.09 -27.61
N HIS A 115 0.26 -17.82 -27.30
CA HIS A 115 -0.80 -17.57 -28.27
C HIS A 115 -1.64 -16.32 -27.91
N GLY A 116 -2.17 -15.64 -28.94
CA GLY A 116 -3.01 -14.44 -28.82
C GLY A 116 -2.18 -13.20 -28.50
N GLU A 117 -2.62 -12.40 -27.52
CA GLU A 117 -1.80 -11.31 -26.97
C GLU A 117 -0.63 -11.89 -26.17
N GLY A 118 0.41 -12.33 -26.87
CA GLY A 118 1.60 -12.98 -26.27
C GLY A 118 2.27 -12.14 -25.19
N GLY A 119 3.22 -12.78 -24.45
CA GLY A 119 4.01 -12.11 -23.41
C GLY A 119 3.39 -12.15 -22.02
N THR A 120 4.00 -11.38 -21.12
CA THR A 120 3.64 -11.36 -19.68
C THR A 120 2.79 -10.16 -19.28
N LEU A 121 2.74 -9.09 -20.08
CA LEU A 121 1.96 -7.88 -19.80
C LEU A 121 0.57 -7.96 -20.43
N VAL A 122 -0.43 -7.46 -19.70
CA VAL A 122 -1.85 -7.44 -20.12
C VAL A 122 -2.46 -6.09 -19.77
N GLY A 123 -3.39 -5.62 -20.62
CA GLY A 123 -4.08 -4.36 -20.46
C GLY A 123 -3.52 -3.26 -21.36
N ALA A 124 -3.46 -2.05 -20.87
CA ALA A 124 -3.00 -0.91 -21.67
C ALA A 124 -1.49 -1.02 -22.00
N PRO A 125 -1.08 -0.52 -23.20
CA PRO A 125 0.34 -0.43 -23.54
C PRO A 125 1.12 0.34 -22.47
N MET A 126 2.22 -0.23 -22.00
CA MET A 126 3.07 0.37 -20.99
C MET A 126 3.76 1.61 -21.55
N ARG A 127 3.35 2.81 -21.12
CA ARG A 127 3.87 4.09 -21.60
C ARG A 127 3.82 5.15 -20.52
N GLY A 128 4.72 6.14 -20.61
CA GLY A 128 4.76 7.28 -19.69
C GLY A 128 5.19 6.88 -18.29
N ARG A 129 4.68 7.60 -17.31
CA ARG A 129 4.95 7.39 -15.87
C ARG A 129 4.00 6.34 -15.31
N VAL A 130 4.54 5.27 -14.77
CA VAL A 130 3.78 4.12 -14.30
C VAL A 130 3.78 4.07 -12.78
N LEU A 131 2.59 4.13 -12.18
CA LEU A 131 2.37 3.92 -10.76
C LEU A 131 2.15 2.43 -10.48
N ILE A 132 2.98 1.86 -9.61
CA ILE A 132 2.80 0.48 -9.12
C ILE A 132 1.75 0.49 -8.00
N VAL A 133 0.76 -0.41 -8.07
CA VAL A 133 -0.30 -0.54 -7.05
C VAL A 133 -0.21 -1.92 -6.41
N ASP A 134 0.12 -1.97 -5.13
CA ASP A 134 0.21 -3.22 -4.35
C ASP A 134 -0.45 -3.06 -2.98
N ASP A 135 -0.61 -4.15 -2.21
CA ASP A 135 -1.24 -4.09 -0.87
C ASP A 135 -0.27 -3.62 0.22
N VAL A 136 0.91 -4.20 0.29
CA VAL A 136 1.99 -3.88 1.23
C VAL A 136 3.35 -4.17 0.59
N ILE A 137 4.39 -3.49 1.06
CA ILE A 137 5.77 -3.83 0.71
C ILE A 137 6.38 -4.61 1.86
N SER A 138 6.88 -5.83 1.59
CA SER A 138 7.58 -6.65 2.58
C SER A 138 9.11 -6.52 2.44
N ALA A 139 9.68 -7.14 1.38
CA ALA A 139 11.11 -7.10 1.08
C ALA A 139 11.45 -6.30 -0.19
N GLY A 140 10.46 -5.64 -0.80
CA GLY A 140 10.64 -4.88 -2.02
C GLY A 140 10.86 -5.71 -3.29
N THR A 141 10.77 -7.04 -3.23
CA THR A 141 11.00 -7.92 -4.39
C THR A 141 9.98 -7.68 -5.48
N SER A 142 8.68 -7.64 -5.14
CA SER A 142 7.61 -7.37 -6.12
C SER A 142 7.77 -5.99 -6.79
N VAL A 143 8.23 -5.00 -6.03
CA VAL A 143 8.49 -3.65 -6.56
C VAL A 143 9.67 -3.68 -7.53
N ARG A 144 10.78 -4.37 -7.21
CA ARG A 144 11.93 -4.51 -8.12
C ARG A 144 11.55 -5.24 -9.41
N GLU A 145 10.79 -6.32 -9.31
CA GLU A 145 10.28 -7.05 -10.48
C GLU A 145 9.38 -6.17 -11.34
N ALA A 146 8.48 -5.39 -10.73
CA ALA A 146 7.62 -4.44 -11.42
C ALA A 146 8.42 -3.36 -12.13
N ILE A 147 9.42 -2.76 -11.47
CA ILE A 147 10.34 -1.78 -12.07
C ILE A 147 11.03 -2.38 -13.30
N ALA A 148 11.57 -3.60 -13.20
CA ALA A 148 12.25 -4.26 -14.31
C ALA A 148 11.29 -4.46 -15.51
N MET A 149 10.06 -4.90 -15.28
CA MET A 149 9.05 -5.08 -16.34
C MET A 149 8.64 -3.76 -16.98
N ILE A 150 8.40 -2.72 -16.19
CA ILE A 150 8.03 -1.39 -16.67
C ILE A 150 9.15 -0.79 -17.52
N THR A 151 10.39 -0.87 -17.05
CA THR A 151 11.57 -0.36 -17.76
C THR A 151 11.83 -1.14 -19.05
N ALA A 152 11.73 -2.47 -19.02
CA ALA A 152 11.89 -3.32 -20.19
C ALA A 152 10.82 -3.03 -21.28
N ALA A 153 9.64 -2.56 -20.87
CA ALA A 153 8.60 -2.12 -21.81
C ALA A 153 8.79 -0.67 -22.32
N GLY A 154 9.86 0.03 -21.92
CA GLY A 154 10.17 1.40 -22.33
C GLY A 154 9.40 2.49 -21.58
N ALA A 155 8.75 2.16 -20.48
CA ALA A 155 8.06 3.11 -19.60
C ALA A 155 8.91 3.49 -18.36
N THR A 156 8.47 4.50 -17.62
CA THR A 156 9.19 5.01 -16.46
C THR A 156 8.42 4.71 -15.17
N PRO A 157 8.97 3.91 -14.23
CA PRO A 157 8.37 3.78 -12.91
C PRO A 157 8.34 5.15 -12.20
N SER A 158 7.20 5.56 -11.63
CA SER A 158 7.06 6.88 -11.01
C SER A 158 6.90 6.83 -9.50
N ALA A 159 6.11 5.89 -9.01
CA ALA A 159 5.85 5.73 -7.59
C ALA A 159 5.21 4.37 -7.28
N VAL A 160 5.03 4.10 -5.98
CA VAL A 160 4.31 2.92 -5.49
C VAL A 160 3.16 3.37 -4.59
N ALA A 161 1.96 2.80 -4.77
CA ALA A 161 0.83 2.98 -3.86
C ALA A 161 0.59 1.69 -3.07
N ILE A 162 0.42 1.81 -1.75
CA ILE A 162 0.14 0.68 -0.85
C ILE A 162 -0.95 1.01 0.17
N ALA A 163 -1.61 -0.02 0.69
CA ALA A 163 -2.62 0.14 1.72
C ALA A 163 -2.02 0.54 3.08
N LEU A 164 -0.97 -0.18 3.50
CA LEU A 164 -0.37 0.01 4.82
C LEU A 164 1.15 -0.01 4.76
N ASP A 165 1.79 1.08 5.18
CA ASP A 165 3.21 1.07 5.57
C ASP A 165 3.34 0.63 7.02
N ARG A 166 3.91 -0.54 7.23
CA ARG A 166 4.13 -1.11 8.56
C ARG A 166 5.25 -0.42 9.32
N GLN A 167 6.04 0.41 8.67
CA GLN A 167 7.19 1.12 9.26
C GLN A 167 8.13 0.21 10.07
N GLU A 168 8.24 -1.03 9.65
CA GLU A 168 9.08 -2.05 10.29
C GLU A 168 10.39 -2.22 9.54
N LYS A 169 11.48 -2.46 10.29
CA LYS A 169 12.76 -2.84 9.71
C LYS A 169 12.59 -3.98 8.71
N ALA A 170 13.09 -3.81 7.51
CA ALA A 170 13.13 -4.89 6.53
C ALA A 170 14.04 -6.02 7.05
N THR A 171 13.84 -7.23 6.53
CA THR A 171 14.69 -8.37 6.87
C THR A 171 15.45 -8.78 5.61
N ASP A 172 16.77 -8.80 5.72
CA ASP A 172 17.66 -9.28 4.66
C ASP A 172 18.53 -10.42 5.20
N GLY A 173 18.47 -11.59 4.55
CA GLY A 173 19.22 -12.78 4.99
C GLY A 173 18.93 -13.19 6.44
N GLY A 174 17.72 -12.93 6.96
CA GLY A 174 17.33 -13.24 8.34
C GLY A 174 17.82 -12.21 9.39
N ARG A 175 18.40 -11.10 8.95
CA ARG A 175 18.85 -10.00 9.83
C ARG A 175 18.01 -8.75 9.59
N ASP A 176 17.81 -7.96 10.65
CA ASP A 176 17.14 -6.68 10.56
C ASP A 176 18.01 -5.66 9.81
N ALA A 177 17.45 -5.08 8.75
CA ALA A 177 18.05 -3.94 8.05
C ALA A 177 17.83 -2.65 8.87
N PRO A 178 18.68 -1.62 8.72
CA PRO A 178 18.51 -0.35 9.41
C PRO A 178 17.37 0.53 8.83
N TRP A 179 16.66 0.05 7.82
CA TRP A 179 15.57 0.74 7.12
C TRP A 179 14.34 -0.15 6.97
N SER A 180 13.17 0.47 6.73
CA SER A 180 11.97 -0.25 6.33
C SER A 180 11.98 -0.60 4.85
N ALA A 181 11.05 -1.49 4.44
CA ALA A 181 10.88 -1.79 3.01
C ALA A 181 10.45 -0.56 2.20
N VAL A 182 9.66 0.34 2.78
CA VAL A 182 9.29 1.62 2.16
C VAL A 182 10.52 2.53 2.01
N GLN A 183 11.30 2.70 3.09
CA GLN A 183 12.54 3.50 3.04
C GLN A 183 13.53 2.95 2.02
N PHE A 184 13.63 1.62 1.88
CA PHE A 184 14.43 1.01 0.83
C PHE A 184 13.95 1.41 -0.57
N VAL A 185 12.64 1.32 -0.83
CA VAL A 185 12.07 1.71 -2.13
C VAL A 185 12.35 3.19 -2.43
N GLU A 186 12.24 4.06 -1.44
CA GLU A 186 12.46 5.49 -1.62
C GLU A 186 13.94 5.85 -1.83
N ARG A 187 14.83 5.27 -1.05
CA ARG A 187 16.27 5.61 -1.07
C ARG A 187 17.03 4.89 -2.17
N GLU A 188 16.80 3.58 -2.31
CA GLU A 188 17.58 2.75 -3.22
C GLU A 188 16.96 2.62 -4.62
N LEU A 189 15.61 2.68 -4.70
CA LEU A 189 14.92 2.59 -5.97
C LEU A 189 14.43 3.94 -6.50
N GLY A 190 14.56 5.01 -5.71
CA GLY A 190 14.21 6.38 -6.10
C GLY A 190 12.72 6.63 -6.32
N LEU A 191 11.84 5.75 -5.84
CA LEU A 191 10.38 5.85 -6.05
C LEU A 191 9.69 6.34 -4.78
N LYS A 192 8.84 7.35 -4.90
CA LYS A 192 7.96 7.77 -3.81
C LYS A 192 6.96 6.66 -3.48
N VAL A 193 6.63 6.51 -2.18
CA VAL A 193 5.61 5.58 -1.73
C VAL A 193 4.42 6.35 -1.16
N ALA A 194 3.24 6.15 -1.76
CA ALA A 194 1.98 6.69 -1.28
C ALA A 194 1.22 5.61 -0.49
N ALA A 195 1.41 5.58 0.83
CA ALA A 195 0.67 4.69 1.71
C ALA A 195 -0.68 5.30 2.11
N VAL A 196 -1.76 4.51 2.09
CA VAL A 196 -3.08 4.95 2.57
C VAL A 196 -3.02 5.23 4.07
N ALA A 197 -2.40 4.33 4.84
CA ALA A 197 -2.11 4.52 6.25
C ALA A 197 -0.74 3.94 6.62
N THR A 198 -0.27 4.31 7.80
CA THR A 198 1.01 3.86 8.39
C THR A 198 0.78 3.20 9.74
N LEU A 199 1.80 2.54 10.29
CA LEU A 199 1.77 2.05 11.67
C LEU A 199 1.55 3.18 12.70
N ASN A 200 2.03 4.39 12.40
CA ASN A 200 1.76 5.56 13.23
C ASN A 200 0.27 5.90 13.26
N ASP A 201 -0.42 5.84 12.12
CA ASP A 201 -1.86 6.08 12.04
C ASP A 201 -2.65 5.01 12.80
N LEU A 202 -2.20 3.75 12.74
CA LEU A 202 -2.75 2.66 13.52
C LEU A 202 -2.63 2.93 15.03
N LEU A 203 -1.45 3.32 15.51
CA LEU A 203 -1.24 3.68 16.91
C LEU A 203 -2.12 4.84 17.36
N HIS A 204 -2.20 5.89 16.53
CA HIS A 204 -3.08 7.04 16.74
C HIS A 204 -4.55 6.61 16.88
N TYR A 205 -5.01 5.69 15.99
CA TYR A 205 -6.38 5.16 16.05
C TYR A 205 -6.63 4.44 17.38
N LEU A 206 -5.73 3.56 17.82
CA LEU A 206 -5.84 2.85 19.07
C LEU A 206 -5.85 3.80 20.29
N GLN A 207 -5.03 4.84 20.28
CA GLN A 207 -4.92 5.85 21.32
C GLN A 207 -6.12 6.80 21.40
N SER A 208 -6.85 6.96 20.30
CA SER A 208 -7.99 7.88 20.25
C SER A 208 -9.18 7.49 21.13
N GLY A 209 -9.17 6.27 21.68
CA GLY A 209 -10.25 5.76 22.55
C GLY A 209 -11.59 5.53 21.85
N ARG A 210 -11.62 5.62 20.50
CA ARG A 210 -12.86 5.41 19.70
C ARG A 210 -13.39 3.98 19.80
N ASP A 211 -12.50 3.04 20.08
CA ASP A 211 -12.84 1.64 20.33
C ASP A 211 -12.14 1.17 21.62
N LEU A 212 -12.91 1.09 22.71
CA LEU A 212 -12.40 0.71 24.02
C LEU A 212 -11.88 -0.74 24.06
N ALA A 213 -12.45 -1.64 23.25
CA ALA A 213 -11.98 -3.02 23.18
C ALA A 213 -10.57 -3.09 22.58
N LEU A 214 -10.25 -2.19 21.66
CA LEU A 214 -8.93 -2.12 21.02
C LEU A 214 -7.89 -1.35 21.86
N ALA A 215 -8.30 -0.52 22.81
CA ALA A 215 -7.40 0.24 23.66
C ALA A 215 -6.43 -0.67 24.44
N ALA A 216 -6.83 -1.90 24.77
CA ALA A 216 -5.97 -2.90 25.42
C ALA A 216 -4.74 -3.30 24.59
N HIS A 217 -4.75 -3.06 23.27
CA HIS A 217 -3.65 -3.41 22.37
C HIS A 217 -2.61 -2.30 22.20
N VAL A 218 -2.87 -1.07 22.65
CA VAL A 218 -1.99 0.09 22.49
C VAL A 218 -0.57 -0.20 22.98
N GLY A 219 -0.42 -0.70 24.21
CA GLY A 219 0.90 -0.99 24.82
C GLY A 219 1.70 -1.97 23.98
N ARG A 220 1.09 -3.09 23.60
CA ARG A 220 1.75 -4.14 22.80
C ARG A 220 2.18 -3.66 21.40
N VAL A 221 1.35 -2.85 20.75
CA VAL A 221 1.68 -2.27 19.43
C VAL A 221 2.78 -1.22 19.56
N ALA A 222 2.76 -0.41 20.61
CA ALA A 222 3.81 0.58 20.87
C ALA A 222 5.16 -0.10 21.17
N GLU A 223 5.19 -1.14 22.01
CA GLU A 223 6.40 -1.93 22.31
C GLU A 223 6.96 -2.59 21.05
N TYR A 224 6.09 -3.18 20.23
CA TYR A 224 6.48 -3.78 18.95
C TYR A 224 7.12 -2.75 18.02
N ARG A 225 6.51 -1.57 17.90
CA ARG A 225 7.06 -0.46 17.12
C ARG A 225 8.41 0.01 17.67
N GLN A 226 8.56 0.14 18.99
CA GLN A 226 9.84 0.53 19.60
C GLN A 226 10.95 -0.45 19.27
N ARG A 227 10.65 -1.75 19.22
CA ARG A 227 11.62 -2.82 18.98
C ARG A 227 11.98 -2.97 17.50
N TYR A 228 10.98 -2.94 16.61
CA TYR A 228 11.14 -3.29 15.21
C TYR A 228 10.86 -2.12 14.24
N GLY A 229 10.45 -0.97 14.75
CA GLY A 229 10.16 0.21 13.93
C GLY A 229 11.43 0.95 13.46
N VAL A 230 11.24 1.80 12.45
CA VAL A 230 12.23 2.74 11.91
C VAL A 230 11.71 4.16 12.01
#